data_9623b634b6b70cb3c4fbd3c4d7ef451c
#
_entry.id   9623b634b6b70cb3c4fbd3c4d7ef451c
#
_cell.length_a   1.000
_cell.length_b   1.000
_cell.length_c   1.000
_cell.angle_alpha   90.00
_cell.angle_beta   90.00
_cell.angle_gamma   90.00
#
_symmetry.space_group_name_H-M   'P 1'
#
loop_
_entity.id
_entity.type
_entity.pdbx_description
1 polymer ?
#
loop_
_entity_poly.entity_id
_entity_poly.type
_entity_poly.pdbx_seq_one_letter_code
_entity_poly.pdbx_strand_id
1 'polypeptide(L)'
;MELSTVAEDEAVVHDGTEVRTYGDLEPDHLYEFDGFVFRTLARPPGELLCRFATVNDVHFGEVVCGYTEGMDMGATFSVPEGAEPYPEMMNRHAIAEMDAIDPAAVVVKGDLTADGTPEEYQRFCDFYEPAFGDRLHHIRGNHESYHHQHFGPDGPYTVALPGVLLAVIDTCIDGRPTGQVDAQTLTWLRDTATEADPDTPVLVFGHHQCWNPESRSRPEGYFGINPDDSERLVEVFAAHPNLSGYFAGHTHRNRVRRFTATRDVPWVEVASVKEFPGMWAEYRVYEGGITQVGRRIGHPEAMAWAEKTRPMYHGLFEEYSWGSLDDRCMVVTTTNP
;
A
#
# COMPACT_ATOMS: atom_id res chain seq x y z
N MET A 1 -18.63 -12.93 6.94
CA MET A 1 -18.56 -13.03 5.45
C MET A 1 -18.34 -11.64 4.89
N GLU A 2 -17.31 -11.41 4.07
CA GLU A 2 -16.86 -10.10 3.61
C GLU A 2 -16.43 -10.16 2.15
N LEU A 3 -16.97 -9.31 1.30
CA LEU A 3 -16.48 -9.09 -0.06
C LEU A 3 -15.17 -8.28 0.06
N SER A 4 -14.05 -8.95 -0.08
CA SER A 4 -12.73 -8.36 0.16
C SER A 4 -12.13 -7.72 -1.08
N THR A 5 -12.37 -8.32 -2.23
CA THR A 5 -11.73 -7.96 -3.50
C THR A 5 -12.75 -7.98 -4.62
N VAL A 6 -12.71 -6.99 -5.50
CA VAL A 6 -13.38 -6.99 -6.80
C VAL A 6 -12.43 -6.43 -7.84
N ALA A 7 -12.12 -7.25 -8.84
CA ALA A 7 -11.36 -6.84 -10.01
C ALA A 7 -12.28 -6.71 -11.24
N GLU A 8 -11.71 -6.59 -12.41
CA GLU A 8 -12.46 -6.55 -13.67
C GLU A 8 -12.98 -7.94 -14.10
N ASP A 9 -12.40 -9.02 -13.57
CA ASP A 9 -12.68 -10.41 -13.97
C ASP A 9 -12.87 -11.39 -12.82
N GLU A 10 -12.81 -10.88 -11.56
CA GLU A 10 -12.98 -11.72 -10.39
C GLU A 10 -13.54 -10.95 -9.18
N ALA A 11 -14.09 -11.72 -8.24
CA ALA A 11 -14.45 -11.25 -6.91
C ALA A 11 -14.03 -12.31 -5.86
N VAL A 12 -13.63 -11.85 -4.67
CA VAL A 12 -13.21 -12.71 -3.57
C VAL A 12 -14.02 -12.40 -2.31
N VAL A 13 -14.56 -13.45 -1.72
CA VAL A 13 -15.30 -13.40 -0.46
C VAL A 13 -14.53 -14.19 0.61
N HIS A 14 -14.29 -13.56 1.75
CA HIS A 14 -13.70 -14.19 2.94
C HIS A 14 -14.81 -14.49 3.97
N ASP A 15 -14.78 -15.68 4.56
CA ASP A 15 -15.71 -16.10 5.61
C ASP A 15 -14.93 -16.85 6.71
N GLY A 16 -14.55 -16.13 7.76
CA GLY A 16 -13.60 -16.66 8.75
C GLY A 16 -12.26 -17.02 8.08
N THR A 17 -11.92 -18.31 8.04
CA THR A 17 -10.71 -18.83 7.35
C THR A 17 -11.00 -19.50 6.00
N GLU A 18 -12.21 -19.34 5.48
CA GLU A 18 -12.58 -19.81 4.15
C GLU A 18 -12.52 -18.67 3.13
N VAL A 19 -12.03 -18.99 1.92
CA VAL A 19 -11.96 -18.07 0.79
C VAL A 19 -12.73 -18.65 -0.39
N ARG A 20 -13.60 -17.83 -0.98
CA ARG A 20 -14.31 -18.16 -2.21
C ARG A 20 -13.93 -17.16 -3.29
N THR A 21 -13.45 -17.66 -4.40
CA THR A 21 -13.09 -16.85 -5.57
C THR A 21 -14.07 -17.12 -6.70
N TYR A 22 -14.67 -16.08 -7.23
CA TYR A 22 -15.50 -16.08 -8.43
C TYR A 22 -14.68 -15.46 -9.56
N GLY A 23 -14.24 -16.29 -10.49
CA GLY A 23 -13.45 -15.90 -11.66
C GLY A 23 -14.28 -15.85 -12.95
N ASP A 24 -13.63 -15.48 -14.06
CA ASP A 24 -14.22 -15.39 -15.38
C ASP A 24 -15.44 -14.42 -15.43
N LEU A 25 -15.41 -13.35 -14.62
CA LEU A 25 -16.46 -12.35 -14.61
C LEU A 25 -16.27 -11.36 -15.77
N GLU A 26 -17.39 -10.78 -16.23
CA GLU A 26 -17.35 -9.71 -17.22
C GLU A 26 -17.01 -8.37 -16.56
N PRO A 27 -16.16 -7.52 -17.17
CA PRO A 27 -15.87 -6.18 -16.68
C PRO A 27 -17.10 -5.26 -16.70
N ASP A 28 -17.14 -4.31 -15.76
CA ASP A 28 -18.23 -3.32 -15.61
C ASP A 28 -19.62 -3.95 -15.53
N HIS A 29 -19.73 -5.16 -14.98
CA HIS A 29 -20.96 -5.93 -14.90
C HIS A 29 -21.44 -6.09 -13.44
N LEU A 30 -22.78 -6.10 -13.25
CA LEU A 30 -23.40 -6.24 -11.93
C LEU A 30 -23.62 -7.72 -11.61
N TYR A 31 -23.12 -8.16 -10.46
CA TYR A 31 -23.26 -9.53 -9.96
C TYR A 31 -23.89 -9.55 -8.57
N GLU A 32 -24.46 -10.71 -8.24
CA GLU A 32 -24.95 -11.04 -6.90
C GLU A 32 -24.42 -12.43 -6.53
N PHE A 33 -23.48 -12.50 -5.58
CA PHE A 33 -22.93 -13.74 -5.02
C PHE A 33 -22.88 -13.66 -3.50
N ASP A 34 -23.22 -14.74 -2.82
CA ASP A 34 -23.17 -14.84 -1.35
C ASP A 34 -23.92 -13.72 -0.61
N GLY A 35 -24.96 -13.14 -1.24
CA GLY A 35 -25.72 -12.02 -0.68
C GLY A 35 -25.05 -10.64 -0.87
N PHE A 36 -23.92 -10.56 -1.54
CA PHE A 36 -23.30 -9.30 -1.95
C PHE A 36 -23.75 -8.93 -3.36
N VAL A 37 -24.16 -7.67 -3.53
CA VAL A 37 -24.39 -7.06 -4.84
C VAL A 37 -23.21 -6.13 -5.11
N PHE A 38 -22.50 -6.36 -6.20
CA PHE A 38 -21.33 -5.58 -6.56
C PHE A 38 -21.19 -5.44 -8.09
N ARG A 39 -20.43 -4.46 -8.52
CA ARG A 39 -20.05 -4.28 -9.92
C ARG A 39 -18.56 -4.53 -10.05
N THR A 40 -18.18 -5.38 -11.02
CA THR A 40 -16.77 -5.57 -11.40
C THR A 40 -16.17 -4.25 -11.92
N LEU A 41 -14.86 -4.07 -11.74
CA LEU A 41 -14.18 -2.90 -12.27
C LEU A 41 -14.32 -2.84 -13.80
N ALA A 42 -14.41 -1.63 -14.33
CA ALA A 42 -14.23 -1.44 -15.75
C ALA A 42 -12.79 -1.78 -16.14
N ARG A 43 -12.61 -2.64 -17.13
CA ARG A 43 -11.27 -2.94 -17.66
C ARG A 43 -10.79 -1.77 -18.51
N PRO A 44 -9.59 -1.21 -18.21
CA PRO A 44 -8.99 -0.22 -19.11
C PRO A 44 -8.81 -0.77 -20.52
N PRO A 45 -8.92 0.06 -21.57
CA PRO A 45 -8.78 -0.39 -22.95
C PRO A 45 -7.39 -0.97 -23.26
N GLY A 46 -7.32 -1.85 -24.27
CA GLY A 46 -6.08 -2.42 -24.79
C GLY A 46 -5.60 -3.67 -24.06
N GLU A 47 -4.39 -4.08 -24.38
CA GLU A 47 -3.76 -5.28 -23.84
C GLU A 47 -3.23 -5.05 -22.41
N LEU A 48 -3.17 -6.11 -21.61
CA LEU A 48 -2.46 -6.12 -20.33
C LEU A 48 -0.96 -6.14 -20.61
N LEU A 49 -0.25 -5.08 -20.20
CA LEU A 49 1.18 -4.90 -20.44
C LEU A 49 2.03 -5.56 -19.36
N CYS A 50 1.66 -5.38 -18.08
CA CYS A 50 2.32 -6.02 -16.94
C CYS A 50 1.42 -6.00 -15.71
N ARG A 51 1.86 -6.76 -14.69
CA ARG A 51 1.38 -6.63 -13.30
C ARG A 51 2.54 -6.24 -12.41
N PHE A 52 2.26 -5.48 -11.37
CA PHE A 52 3.19 -5.28 -10.26
C PHE A 52 2.44 -5.33 -8.93
N ALA A 53 3.16 -5.51 -7.84
CA ALA A 53 2.56 -5.59 -6.51
C ALA A 53 3.14 -4.54 -5.56
N THR A 54 2.37 -4.14 -4.55
CA THR A 54 2.87 -3.36 -3.43
C THR A 54 2.42 -3.96 -2.10
N VAL A 55 3.28 -3.82 -1.10
CA VAL A 55 3.00 -4.19 0.28
C VAL A 55 3.64 -3.14 1.20
N ASN A 56 3.21 -3.05 2.45
CA ASN A 56 3.75 -2.09 3.40
C ASN A 56 3.55 -2.55 4.84
N ASP A 57 4.27 -1.90 5.75
CA ASP A 57 4.16 -2.12 7.18
C ASP A 57 4.36 -3.61 7.51
N VAL A 58 5.50 -4.13 7.05
CA VAL A 58 5.87 -5.56 7.15
C VAL A 58 6.43 -5.94 8.52
N HIS A 59 7.09 -4.98 9.22
CA HIS A 59 7.52 -4.99 10.61
C HIS A 59 8.26 -6.25 11.07
N PHE A 60 9.27 -6.71 10.34
CA PHE A 60 10.10 -7.82 10.80
C PHE A 60 10.70 -7.50 12.17
N GLY A 61 10.63 -8.46 13.08
CA GLY A 61 11.07 -8.32 14.46
C GLY A 61 9.98 -7.94 15.46
N GLU A 62 8.80 -7.49 15.03
CA GLU A 62 7.72 -7.16 15.95
C GLU A 62 7.19 -8.39 16.68
N VAL A 63 7.09 -8.28 18.01
CA VAL A 63 6.66 -9.38 18.87
C VAL A 63 5.29 -9.18 19.51
N VAL A 64 4.82 -7.92 19.59
CA VAL A 64 3.55 -7.55 20.20
C VAL A 64 2.79 -6.60 19.28
N CYS A 65 1.73 -7.11 18.67
CA CYS A 65 0.85 -6.34 17.78
C CYS A 65 -0.13 -5.49 18.59
N GLY A 66 -0.37 -4.25 18.14
CA GLY A 66 -1.31 -3.32 18.78
C GLY A 66 -0.74 -2.60 20.02
N TYR A 67 0.56 -2.68 20.26
CA TYR A 67 1.24 -1.94 21.32
C TYR A 67 1.79 -0.62 20.79
N THR A 68 1.57 0.46 21.55
CA THR A 68 2.21 1.75 21.33
C THR A 68 2.67 2.28 22.69
N GLU A 69 3.96 2.62 22.81
CA GLU A 69 4.51 3.08 24.06
C GLU A 69 3.81 4.38 24.55
N GLY A 70 3.40 4.36 25.81
CA GLY A 70 2.75 5.51 26.45
C GLY A 70 1.29 5.74 26.07
N MET A 71 0.69 4.89 25.24
CA MET A 71 -0.71 4.95 24.84
C MET A 71 -1.48 3.68 25.25
N ASP A 72 -2.69 3.86 25.77
CA ASP A 72 -3.64 2.74 25.94
C ASP A 72 -4.40 2.51 24.63
N MET A 73 -3.91 1.58 23.83
CA MET A 73 -4.54 1.18 22.57
C MET A 73 -5.45 -0.05 22.73
N GLY A 74 -5.73 -0.49 23.96
CA GLY A 74 -6.56 -1.66 24.24
C GLY A 74 -5.81 -2.96 24.21
N ALA A 75 -6.44 -4.03 23.72
CA ALA A 75 -5.84 -5.36 23.72
C ALA A 75 -4.65 -5.45 22.76
N THR A 76 -3.59 -6.11 23.22
CA THR A 76 -2.41 -6.46 22.42
C THR A 76 -2.40 -7.96 22.10
N PHE A 77 -1.70 -8.32 21.03
CA PHE A 77 -1.68 -9.69 20.52
C PHE A 77 -0.26 -10.14 20.24
N SER A 78 0.03 -11.40 20.57
CA SER A 78 1.29 -12.05 20.26
C SER A 78 1.06 -13.51 19.90
N VAL A 79 2.05 -14.14 19.28
CA VAL A 79 2.10 -15.58 19.09
C VAL A 79 2.67 -16.27 20.33
N PRO A 80 2.39 -17.56 20.58
CA PRO A 80 3.01 -18.31 21.66
C PRO A 80 4.53 -18.34 21.55
N GLU A 81 5.22 -18.45 22.70
CA GLU A 81 6.68 -18.63 22.73
C GLU A 81 7.10 -19.86 21.90
N GLY A 82 8.09 -19.69 21.04
CA GLY A 82 8.60 -20.74 20.15
C GLY A 82 7.79 -20.95 18.86
N ALA A 83 6.67 -20.25 18.67
CA ALA A 83 5.98 -20.23 17.38
C ALA A 83 6.71 -19.31 16.39
N GLU A 84 6.42 -19.48 15.09
CA GLU A 84 6.89 -18.55 14.07
C GLU A 84 6.39 -17.13 14.39
N PRO A 85 7.25 -16.09 14.34
CA PRO A 85 6.82 -14.71 14.52
C PRO A 85 5.71 -14.34 13.50
N TYR A 86 4.67 -13.67 13.98
CA TYR A 86 3.53 -13.36 13.12
C TYR A 86 3.87 -12.46 11.91
N PRO A 87 4.84 -11.51 12.00
CA PRO A 87 5.21 -10.76 10.80
C PRO A 87 5.84 -11.68 9.74
N GLU A 88 6.66 -12.65 10.16
CA GLU A 88 7.27 -13.62 9.25
C GLU A 88 6.20 -14.51 8.60
N MET A 89 5.29 -15.05 9.37
CA MET A 89 4.19 -15.87 8.88
C MET A 89 3.31 -15.11 7.88
N MET A 90 2.88 -13.90 8.22
CA MET A 90 2.04 -13.06 7.36
C MET A 90 2.76 -12.70 6.05
N ASN A 91 4.01 -12.24 6.13
CA ASN A 91 4.80 -11.88 4.96
C ASN A 91 5.11 -13.11 4.08
N ARG A 92 5.39 -14.28 4.66
CA ARG A 92 5.61 -15.51 3.90
C ARG A 92 4.40 -15.86 3.01
N HIS A 93 3.18 -15.71 3.54
CA HIS A 93 1.96 -15.96 2.76
C HIS A 93 1.71 -14.85 1.73
N ALA A 94 1.92 -13.57 2.07
CA ALA A 94 1.81 -12.48 1.12
C ALA A 94 2.80 -12.61 -0.04
N ILE A 95 4.06 -12.96 0.25
CA ILE A 95 5.10 -13.20 -0.75
C ILE A 95 4.67 -14.32 -1.72
N ALA A 96 4.15 -15.44 -1.20
CA ALA A 96 3.69 -16.54 -2.04
C ALA A 96 2.53 -16.14 -2.98
N GLU A 97 1.60 -15.31 -2.50
CA GLU A 97 0.51 -14.79 -3.32
C GLU A 97 0.97 -13.76 -4.35
N MET A 98 1.89 -12.85 -3.95
CA MET A 98 2.48 -11.88 -4.88
C MET A 98 3.32 -12.56 -5.96
N ASP A 99 4.12 -13.58 -5.62
CA ASP A 99 4.93 -14.32 -6.59
C ASP A 99 4.04 -15.07 -7.61
N ALA A 100 2.88 -15.58 -7.16
CA ALA A 100 1.95 -16.30 -8.03
C ALA A 100 1.36 -15.47 -9.17
N ILE A 101 1.35 -14.14 -9.08
CA ILE A 101 0.90 -13.26 -10.18
C ILE A 101 2.03 -12.89 -11.15
N ASP A 102 3.26 -13.39 -10.94
CA ASP A 102 4.47 -13.09 -11.71
C ASP A 102 4.68 -11.56 -11.91
N PRO A 103 4.86 -10.80 -10.82
CA PRO A 103 4.90 -9.34 -10.90
C PRO A 103 6.19 -8.85 -11.55
N ALA A 104 6.10 -7.84 -12.41
CA ALA A 104 7.25 -7.17 -13.01
C ALA A 104 8.08 -6.38 -11.97
N ALA A 105 7.44 -5.97 -10.87
CA ALA A 105 8.07 -5.35 -9.71
C ALA A 105 7.24 -5.60 -8.44
N VAL A 106 7.91 -5.59 -7.29
CA VAL A 106 7.27 -5.55 -5.96
C VAL A 106 7.85 -4.35 -5.21
N VAL A 107 6.97 -3.43 -4.77
CA VAL A 107 7.36 -2.24 -4.01
C VAL A 107 6.92 -2.38 -2.56
N VAL A 108 7.89 -2.47 -1.63
CA VAL A 108 7.62 -2.44 -0.18
C VAL A 108 7.71 -1.01 0.31
N LYS A 109 6.56 -0.47 0.76
CA LYS A 109 6.38 0.96 1.05
C LYS A 109 6.69 1.33 2.51
N GLY A 110 7.84 0.87 3.03
CA GLY A 110 8.35 1.24 4.35
C GLY A 110 7.84 0.40 5.51
N ASP A 111 8.34 0.72 6.69
CA ASP A 111 8.21 -0.04 7.93
C ASP A 111 8.60 -1.51 7.71
N LEU A 112 9.84 -1.68 7.23
CA LEU A 112 10.44 -2.99 6.93
C LEU A 112 10.73 -3.76 8.22
N THR A 113 11.06 -3.04 9.27
CA THR A 113 11.51 -3.50 10.57
C THR A 113 10.59 -3.00 11.68
N ALA A 114 10.64 -3.62 12.85
CA ALA A 114 9.94 -3.14 14.05
C ALA A 114 10.70 -2.00 14.74
N ASP A 115 12.02 -2.18 14.91
CA ASP A 115 12.87 -1.27 15.70
C ASP A 115 14.06 -0.71 14.89
N GLY A 116 14.12 -0.89 13.58
CA GLY A 116 15.19 -0.36 12.73
C GLY A 116 16.54 -1.00 13.00
N THR A 117 16.60 -2.26 13.41
CA THR A 117 17.87 -2.95 13.64
C THR A 117 18.39 -3.59 12.34
N PRO A 118 19.73 -3.71 12.17
CA PRO A 118 20.30 -4.41 11.01
C PRO A 118 19.85 -5.87 10.90
N GLU A 119 19.64 -6.54 12.03
CA GLU A 119 19.20 -7.92 12.10
C GLU A 119 17.78 -8.09 11.57
N GLU A 120 16.87 -7.16 11.91
CA GLU A 120 15.50 -7.13 11.40
C GLU A 120 15.48 -6.83 9.90
N TYR A 121 16.30 -5.88 9.46
CA TYR A 121 16.45 -5.59 8.03
C TYR A 121 17.01 -6.78 7.25
N GLN A 122 18.03 -7.46 7.80
CA GLN A 122 18.52 -8.69 7.18
C GLN A 122 17.41 -9.74 7.09
N ARG A 123 16.55 -9.84 8.13
CA ARG A 123 15.42 -10.77 8.10
C ARG A 123 14.40 -10.42 7.01
N PHE A 124 14.12 -9.14 6.80
CA PHE A 124 13.34 -8.68 5.65
C PHE A 124 13.98 -9.13 4.32
N CYS A 125 15.27 -8.90 4.13
CA CYS A 125 15.99 -9.34 2.93
C CYS A 125 15.91 -10.85 2.73
N ASP A 126 16.11 -11.64 3.79
CA ASP A 126 16.06 -13.11 3.75
C ASP A 126 14.71 -13.66 3.26
N PHE A 127 13.62 -12.91 3.44
CA PHE A 127 12.28 -13.29 2.99
C PHE A 127 11.98 -12.81 1.57
N TYR A 128 12.30 -11.56 1.26
CA TYR A 128 11.86 -10.92 0.01
C TYR A 128 12.83 -11.13 -1.15
N GLU A 129 14.15 -11.06 -0.94
CA GLU A 129 15.12 -11.20 -2.00
C GLU A 129 15.08 -12.55 -2.73
N PRO A 130 14.93 -13.71 -2.03
CA PRO A 130 14.84 -15.00 -2.72
C PRO A 130 13.65 -15.14 -3.66
N ALA A 131 12.53 -14.45 -3.37
CA ALA A 131 11.33 -14.49 -4.18
C ALA A 131 11.39 -13.52 -5.38
N PHE A 132 11.91 -12.32 -5.16
CA PHE A 132 11.76 -11.24 -6.14
C PHE A 132 13.07 -10.76 -6.76
N GLY A 133 14.23 -10.96 -6.12
CA GLY A 133 15.54 -10.57 -6.65
C GLY A 133 15.55 -9.12 -7.13
N ASP A 134 15.96 -8.88 -8.40
CA ASP A 134 16.02 -7.54 -8.99
C ASP A 134 14.64 -6.86 -9.17
N ARG A 135 13.55 -7.60 -8.98
CA ARG A 135 12.18 -7.05 -9.00
C ARG A 135 11.76 -6.43 -7.66
N LEU A 136 12.56 -6.63 -6.60
CA LEU A 136 12.30 -6.06 -5.28
C LEU A 136 12.74 -4.61 -5.22
N HIS A 137 11.82 -3.73 -4.85
CA HIS A 137 12.06 -2.31 -4.60
C HIS A 137 11.49 -1.96 -3.23
N HIS A 138 12.17 -1.13 -2.46
CA HIS A 138 11.68 -0.72 -1.15
C HIS A 138 12.16 0.67 -0.77
N ILE A 139 11.46 1.26 0.17
CA ILE A 139 11.84 2.48 0.88
C ILE A 139 11.76 2.21 2.37
N ARG A 140 12.42 3.03 3.17
CA ARG A 140 12.27 3.01 4.62
C ARG A 140 10.94 3.63 5.04
N GLY A 141 10.44 3.22 6.21
CA GLY A 141 9.38 3.89 6.94
C GLY A 141 9.93 4.59 8.19
N ASN A 142 9.02 5.06 9.06
CA ASN A 142 9.43 5.72 10.29
C ASN A 142 10.09 4.78 11.29
N HIS A 143 9.79 3.48 11.27
CA HIS A 143 10.43 2.52 12.15
C HIS A 143 11.93 2.39 11.89
N GLU A 144 12.38 2.38 10.62
CA GLU A 144 13.79 2.44 10.27
C GLU A 144 14.43 3.78 10.70
N SER A 145 13.66 4.87 10.65
CA SER A 145 14.17 6.21 10.94
C SER A 145 14.34 6.50 12.44
N TYR A 146 13.68 5.77 13.34
CA TYR A 146 13.77 5.98 14.79
C TYR A 146 15.19 5.84 15.32
N HIS A 147 15.99 4.95 14.73
CA HIS A 147 17.38 4.73 15.08
C HIS A 147 18.36 5.29 14.03
N HIS A 148 17.91 6.24 13.22
CA HIS A 148 18.71 6.89 12.16
C HIS A 148 19.29 5.91 11.14
N GLN A 149 18.58 4.83 10.87
CA GLN A 149 18.99 3.84 9.86
C GLN A 149 18.48 4.23 8.47
N HIS A 150 19.34 3.98 7.48
CA HIS A 150 19.08 4.23 6.08
C HIS A 150 19.20 2.91 5.31
N PHE A 151 18.21 2.04 5.47
CA PHE A 151 18.15 0.79 4.72
C PHE A 151 17.56 1.04 3.33
N GLY A 152 18.23 0.54 2.29
CA GLY A 152 17.77 0.66 0.92
C GLY A 152 18.49 1.75 0.12
N PRO A 153 17.90 2.18 -1.01
CA PRO A 153 18.50 3.17 -1.90
C PRO A 153 18.65 4.56 -1.25
N ASP A 154 19.73 5.25 -1.54
CA ASP A 154 19.94 6.64 -1.15
C ASP A 154 19.12 7.57 -2.06
N GLY A 155 18.11 8.23 -1.50
CA GLY A 155 17.27 9.20 -2.20
C GLY A 155 16.18 8.58 -3.08
N PRO A 156 15.43 9.44 -3.81
CA PRO A 156 14.36 8.99 -4.68
C PRO A 156 14.88 8.31 -5.95
N TYR A 157 14.11 7.37 -6.48
CA TYR A 157 14.45 6.63 -7.70
C TYR A 157 13.22 6.25 -8.52
N THR A 158 13.44 5.84 -9.76
CA THR A 158 12.37 5.38 -10.65
C THR A 158 12.56 3.91 -11.03
N VAL A 159 11.42 3.25 -11.29
CA VAL A 159 11.35 1.91 -11.89
C VAL A 159 10.48 1.99 -13.14
N ALA A 160 11.06 1.76 -14.30
CA ALA A 160 10.35 1.77 -15.56
C ALA A 160 9.76 0.38 -15.83
N LEU A 161 8.44 0.31 -15.97
CA LEU A 161 7.71 -0.90 -16.34
C LEU A 161 6.95 -0.68 -17.65
N PRO A 162 6.55 -1.75 -18.36
CA PRO A 162 5.69 -1.59 -19.53
C PRO A 162 4.43 -0.77 -19.22
N GLY A 163 4.28 0.40 -19.84
CA GLY A 163 3.11 1.25 -19.71
C GLY A 163 3.02 2.13 -18.45
N VAL A 164 4.02 2.11 -17.56
CA VAL A 164 4.01 2.92 -16.33
C VAL A 164 5.41 3.22 -15.82
N LEU A 165 5.60 4.40 -15.23
CA LEU A 165 6.80 4.76 -14.48
C LEU A 165 6.45 4.82 -12.98
N LEU A 166 7.17 4.04 -12.15
CA LEU A 166 7.06 4.12 -10.71
C LEU A 166 8.10 5.11 -10.19
N ALA A 167 7.67 6.11 -9.43
CA ALA A 167 8.54 7.08 -8.74
C ALA A 167 8.49 6.77 -7.24
N VAL A 168 9.60 6.37 -6.65
CA VAL A 168 9.70 5.94 -5.26
C VAL A 168 10.44 7.01 -4.47
N ILE A 169 9.80 7.56 -3.42
CA ILE A 169 10.34 8.68 -2.62
C ILE A 169 10.40 8.34 -1.14
N ASP A 170 11.50 8.72 -0.49
CA ASP A 170 11.60 8.69 0.97
C ASP A 170 10.83 9.87 1.58
N THR A 171 9.96 9.59 2.53
CA THR A 171 9.14 10.59 3.23
C THR A 171 9.44 10.66 4.72
N CYS A 172 10.50 10.00 5.20
CA CYS A 172 10.82 9.93 6.62
C CYS A 172 11.51 11.17 7.13
N ILE A 173 11.28 11.47 8.40
CA ILE A 173 12.07 12.42 9.21
C ILE A 173 12.79 11.59 10.27
N ASP A 174 14.12 11.66 10.32
CA ASP A 174 14.89 10.89 11.29
C ASP A 174 14.43 11.13 12.73
N GLY A 175 14.16 10.03 13.44
CA GLY A 175 13.71 10.04 14.82
C GLY A 175 12.24 10.48 15.03
N ARG A 176 11.40 10.49 13.98
CA ARG A 176 10.01 10.94 14.10
C ARG A 176 9.04 9.99 13.40
N PRO A 177 7.80 9.85 13.93
CA PRO A 177 6.72 9.10 13.27
C PRO A 177 5.99 9.92 12.19
N THR A 178 6.37 11.19 11.97
CA THR A 178 5.75 12.08 10.98
C THR A 178 6.63 12.19 9.75
N GLY A 179 6.01 12.45 8.60
CA GLY A 179 6.69 12.53 7.31
C GLY A 179 6.89 13.94 6.78
N GLN A 180 7.75 14.04 5.78
CA GLN A 180 8.00 15.24 4.98
C GLN A 180 8.27 14.88 3.52
N VAL A 181 8.21 15.88 2.65
CA VAL A 181 8.79 15.81 1.29
C VAL A 181 9.61 17.08 1.12
N ASP A 182 10.92 16.95 1.15
CA ASP A 182 11.81 18.08 1.09
C ASP A 182 11.88 18.74 -0.31
N ALA A 183 12.50 19.90 -0.39
CA ALA A 183 12.59 20.67 -1.64
C ALA A 183 13.38 19.93 -2.73
N GLN A 184 14.35 19.10 -2.37
CA GLN A 184 15.14 18.32 -3.31
C GLN A 184 14.30 17.22 -3.92
N THR A 185 13.57 16.46 -3.12
CA THR A 185 12.63 15.42 -3.56
C THR A 185 11.51 16.00 -4.44
N LEU A 186 10.94 17.16 -4.07
CA LEU A 186 9.94 17.86 -4.88
C LEU A 186 10.51 18.31 -6.24
N THR A 187 11.76 18.76 -6.28
CA THR A 187 12.42 19.14 -7.53
C THR A 187 12.66 17.91 -8.40
N TRP A 188 13.20 16.85 -7.81
CA TRP A 188 13.40 15.58 -8.50
C TRP A 188 12.09 15.02 -9.09
N LEU A 189 10.98 15.08 -8.34
CA LEU A 189 9.67 14.62 -8.84
C LEU A 189 9.15 15.46 -10.01
N ARG A 190 9.35 16.79 -9.98
CA ARG A 190 9.02 17.67 -11.12
C ARG A 190 9.84 17.32 -12.36
N ASP A 191 11.16 17.13 -12.18
CA ASP A 191 12.07 16.77 -13.26
C ASP A 191 11.69 15.40 -13.84
N THR A 192 11.45 14.41 -13.00
CA THR A 192 10.98 13.08 -13.40
C THR A 192 9.68 13.14 -14.21
N ALA A 193 8.69 13.89 -13.74
CA ALA A 193 7.42 14.04 -14.42
C ALA A 193 7.55 14.81 -15.77
N THR A 194 8.51 15.74 -15.85
CA THR A 194 8.78 16.52 -17.07
C THR A 194 9.55 15.73 -18.12
N GLU A 195 10.49 14.86 -17.67
CA GLU A 195 11.33 14.04 -18.55
C GLU A 195 10.62 12.77 -19.02
N ALA A 196 9.65 12.27 -18.27
CA ALA A 196 8.82 11.14 -18.68
C ALA A 196 7.99 11.49 -19.93
N ASP A 197 7.70 10.47 -20.74
CA ASP A 197 6.75 10.62 -21.84
C ASP A 197 5.40 11.14 -21.29
N PRO A 198 4.83 12.22 -21.84
CA PRO A 198 3.58 12.80 -21.34
C PRO A 198 2.39 11.83 -21.28
N ASP A 199 2.40 10.80 -22.12
CA ASP A 199 1.35 9.77 -22.17
C ASP A 199 1.63 8.60 -21.22
N THR A 200 2.82 8.55 -20.61
CA THR A 200 3.17 7.51 -19.62
C THR A 200 2.74 7.96 -18.22
N PRO A 201 1.80 7.25 -17.57
CA PRO A 201 1.43 7.55 -16.20
C PRO A 201 2.60 7.33 -15.23
N VAL A 202 2.78 8.27 -14.32
CA VAL A 202 3.77 8.20 -13.23
C VAL A 202 3.01 7.95 -11.92
N LEU A 203 3.27 6.82 -11.28
CA LEU A 203 2.72 6.49 -9.96
C LEU A 203 3.77 6.75 -8.89
N VAL A 204 3.43 7.53 -7.88
CA VAL A 204 4.35 7.94 -6.81
C VAL A 204 4.10 7.10 -5.56
N PHE A 205 5.17 6.49 -5.03
CA PHE A 205 5.14 5.66 -3.84
C PHE A 205 5.95 6.28 -2.73
N GLY A 206 5.35 6.45 -1.56
CA GLY A 206 6.00 6.90 -0.33
C GLY A 206 5.48 6.10 0.86
N HIS A 207 6.08 6.28 2.04
CA HIS A 207 5.57 5.61 3.25
C HIS A 207 4.41 6.38 3.89
N HIS A 208 4.59 7.68 4.14
CA HIS A 208 3.61 8.50 4.83
C HIS A 208 2.51 9.01 3.89
N GLN A 209 1.27 9.04 4.38
CA GLN A 209 0.14 9.63 3.65
C GLN A 209 0.23 11.18 3.63
N CYS A 210 -0.27 11.76 2.55
CA CYS A 210 -0.41 13.20 2.40
C CYS A 210 -1.47 13.76 3.36
N TRP A 211 -1.27 14.95 3.95
CA TRP A 211 -2.33 15.69 4.61
C TRP A 211 -3.36 16.16 3.57
N ASN A 212 -4.64 16.27 3.98
CA ASN A 212 -5.69 16.73 3.07
C ASN A 212 -5.70 18.26 2.96
N PRO A 213 -5.27 18.88 1.83
CA PRO A 213 -5.23 20.34 1.67
C PRO A 213 -6.63 21.00 1.71
N GLU A 214 -7.69 20.23 1.48
CA GLU A 214 -9.08 20.69 1.55
C GLU A 214 -9.63 20.64 2.99
N SER A 215 -8.81 20.18 3.97
CA SER A 215 -9.20 20.09 5.37
C SER A 215 -9.29 21.51 5.99
N ARG A 216 -10.30 21.70 6.84
CA ARG A 216 -10.43 22.91 7.67
C ARG A 216 -9.50 22.90 8.87
N SER A 217 -8.91 21.75 9.22
CA SER A 217 -7.97 21.57 10.32
C SER A 217 -6.55 21.43 9.79
N ARG A 218 -5.63 22.22 10.31
CA ARG A 218 -4.20 22.18 9.97
C ARG A 218 -3.40 21.92 11.25
N PRO A 219 -3.26 20.65 11.67
CA PRO A 219 -2.57 20.30 12.89
C PRO A 219 -1.05 20.47 12.72
N GLU A 220 -0.36 20.95 13.76
CA GLU A 220 1.10 21.06 13.78
C GLU A 220 1.80 19.69 13.80
N GLY A 221 1.19 18.68 14.44
CA GLY A 221 1.72 17.33 14.57
C GLY A 221 0.89 16.31 13.78
N TYR A 222 0.73 16.52 12.47
CA TYR A 222 0.01 15.57 11.64
C TYR A 222 0.78 14.25 11.50
N PHE A 223 0.12 13.14 11.78
CA PHE A 223 0.66 11.80 11.61
C PHE A 223 0.65 11.40 10.12
N GLY A 224 1.67 11.82 9.38
CA GLY A 224 1.85 11.73 7.95
C GLY A 224 2.76 12.85 7.43
N ILE A 225 2.74 13.14 6.15
CA ILE A 225 3.46 14.28 5.56
C ILE A 225 2.85 15.56 6.11
N ASN A 226 3.69 16.44 6.68
CA ASN A 226 3.23 17.68 7.27
C ASN A 226 2.43 18.54 6.28
N PRO A 227 1.55 19.45 6.77
CA PRO A 227 0.65 20.20 5.89
C PRO A 227 1.36 21.05 4.82
N ASP A 228 2.50 21.68 5.15
CA ASP A 228 3.23 22.57 4.21
C ASP A 228 3.82 21.76 3.05
N ASP A 229 4.41 20.61 3.34
CA ASP A 229 4.98 19.73 2.33
C ASP A 229 3.88 19.02 1.52
N SER A 230 2.78 18.66 2.18
CA SER A 230 1.60 18.08 1.49
C SER A 230 1.02 19.04 0.46
N GLU A 231 0.89 20.34 0.80
CA GLU A 231 0.42 21.35 -0.15
C GLU A 231 1.37 21.49 -1.34
N ARG A 232 2.68 21.55 -1.08
CA ARG A 232 3.70 21.60 -2.14
C ARG A 232 3.69 20.37 -3.03
N LEU A 233 3.51 19.17 -2.46
CA LEU A 233 3.38 17.94 -3.21
C LEU A 233 2.12 17.96 -4.10
N VAL A 234 0.99 18.41 -3.56
CA VAL A 234 -0.26 18.58 -4.32
C VAL A 234 -0.08 19.60 -5.47
N GLU A 235 0.66 20.69 -5.25
CA GLU A 235 0.99 21.66 -6.33
C GLU A 235 1.80 21.00 -7.46
N VAL A 236 2.74 20.10 -7.13
CA VAL A 236 3.49 19.34 -8.14
C VAL A 236 2.58 18.45 -8.95
N PHE A 237 1.66 17.72 -8.32
CA PHE A 237 0.65 16.90 -9.02
C PHE A 237 -0.29 17.73 -9.87
N ALA A 238 -0.71 18.91 -9.39
CA ALA A 238 -1.57 19.81 -10.14
C ALA A 238 -0.92 20.33 -11.42
N ALA A 239 0.41 20.54 -11.39
CA ALA A 239 1.18 21.06 -12.52
C ALA A 239 1.54 19.98 -13.57
N HIS A 240 1.57 18.70 -13.18
CA HIS A 240 2.04 17.60 -14.05
C HIS A 240 0.94 16.55 -14.26
N PRO A 241 0.22 16.59 -15.38
CA PRO A 241 -0.93 15.69 -15.63
C PRO A 241 -0.61 14.21 -15.66
N ASN A 242 0.63 13.82 -15.96
CA ASN A 242 1.10 12.44 -15.97
C ASN A 242 1.38 11.87 -14.57
N LEU A 243 1.43 12.69 -13.50
CA LEU A 243 1.40 12.20 -12.12
C LEU A 243 -0.02 11.70 -11.81
N SER A 244 -0.18 10.38 -11.78
CA SER A 244 -1.48 9.71 -11.85
C SER A 244 -1.95 9.08 -10.54
N GLY A 245 -1.18 9.17 -9.47
CA GLY A 245 -1.56 8.70 -8.14
C GLY A 245 -0.40 8.76 -7.14
N TYR A 246 -0.74 8.88 -5.85
CA TYR A 246 0.17 8.78 -4.72
C TYR A 246 -0.26 7.63 -3.81
N PHE A 247 0.66 6.73 -3.45
CA PHE A 247 0.37 5.49 -2.73
C PHE A 247 1.24 5.36 -1.48
N ALA A 248 0.60 5.23 -0.32
CA ALA A 248 1.23 5.17 0.99
C ALA A 248 0.89 3.90 1.79
N GLY A 249 1.61 3.69 2.89
CA GLY A 249 1.35 2.77 3.98
C GLY A 249 1.09 3.53 5.28
N HIS A 250 1.86 3.21 6.34
CA HIS A 250 1.97 3.94 7.62
C HIS A 250 0.72 3.92 8.51
N THR A 251 -0.44 4.10 7.93
CA THR A 251 -1.69 4.22 8.69
C THR A 251 -2.36 2.89 8.96
N HIS A 252 -1.86 1.80 8.39
CA HIS A 252 -2.42 0.45 8.49
C HIS A 252 -3.89 0.34 8.09
N ARG A 253 -4.35 1.20 7.16
CA ARG A 253 -5.75 1.22 6.71
C ARG A 253 -5.86 1.35 5.20
N ASN A 254 -6.98 0.90 4.66
CA ASN A 254 -7.36 1.18 3.29
C ASN A 254 -8.17 2.48 3.24
N ARG A 255 -7.70 3.41 2.42
CA ARG A 255 -8.40 4.67 2.20
C ARG A 255 -7.95 5.32 0.89
N VAL A 256 -8.92 5.80 0.12
CA VAL A 256 -8.66 6.63 -1.06
C VAL A 256 -9.23 8.02 -0.85
N ARG A 257 -8.40 9.02 -1.10
CA ARG A 257 -8.83 10.41 -1.16
C ARG A 257 -8.59 10.95 -2.56
N ARG A 258 -9.41 11.89 -2.98
CA ARG A 258 -9.28 12.58 -4.26
C ARG A 258 -9.35 14.07 -4.00
N PHE A 259 -8.38 14.83 -4.51
CA PHE A 259 -8.33 16.28 -4.33
C PHE A 259 -8.67 16.96 -5.65
N THR A 260 -9.61 17.90 -5.62
CA THR A 260 -10.03 18.67 -6.77
C THR A 260 -8.85 19.35 -7.47
N ALA A 261 -7.87 19.83 -6.68
CA ALA A 261 -6.67 20.47 -7.19
C ALA A 261 -5.81 19.57 -8.09
N THR A 262 -5.88 18.24 -7.90
CA THR A 262 -5.10 17.25 -8.66
C THR A 262 -5.93 16.48 -9.68
N ARG A 263 -7.03 17.06 -10.16
CA ARG A 263 -7.94 16.43 -11.15
C ARG A 263 -8.45 15.08 -10.67
N ASP A 264 -8.70 14.98 -9.37
CA ASP A 264 -9.22 13.78 -8.69
C ASP A 264 -8.36 12.52 -8.85
N VAL A 265 -7.04 12.65 -9.08
CA VAL A 265 -6.14 11.48 -8.99
C VAL A 265 -6.19 10.87 -7.59
N PRO A 266 -6.02 9.54 -7.46
CA PRO A 266 -6.13 8.86 -6.16
C PRO A 266 -4.91 9.15 -5.28
N TRP A 267 -5.18 9.43 -4.01
CA TRP A 267 -4.24 9.50 -2.89
C TRP A 267 -4.58 8.36 -1.94
N VAL A 268 -3.80 7.31 -2.00
CA VAL A 268 -4.14 5.98 -1.50
C VAL A 268 -3.33 5.65 -0.25
N GLU A 269 -4.01 5.12 0.74
CA GLU A 269 -3.44 4.43 1.90
C GLU A 269 -3.83 2.95 1.77
N VAL A 270 -2.86 2.04 1.91
CA VAL A 270 -3.10 0.59 1.88
C VAL A 270 -2.89 0.04 3.29
N ALA A 271 -3.76 -0.87 3.72
CA ALA A 271 -3.65 -1.49 5.03
C ALA A 271 -2.38 -2.34 5.15
N SER A 272 -1.91 -2.52 6.39
CA SER A 272 -0.75 -3.33 6.74
C SER A 272 -0.93 -4.80 6.35
N VAL A 273 0.18 -5.44 6.02
CA VAL A 273 0.21 -6.89 5.75
C VAL A 273 0.23 -7.73 7.02
N LYS A 274 0.78 -7.21 8.14
CA LYS A 274 1.12 -8.00 9.35
C LYS A 274 -0.03 -8.29 10.31
N GLU A 275 -1.15 -7.56 10.20
CA GLU A 275 -2.35 -7.72 11.05
C GLU A 275 -3.62 -7.55 10.23
N PHE A 276 -4.79 -7.49 10.88
CA PHE A 276 -6.06 -7.25 10.18
C PHE A 276 -5.99 -5.95 9.35
N PRO A 277 -6.43 -5.95 8.11
CA PRO A 277 -7.01 -7.07 7.35
C PRO A 277 -6.00 -8.02 6.70
N GLY A 278 -4.68 -7.75 6.77
CA GLY A 278 -3.62 -8.53 6.14
C GLY A 278 -3.64 -8.36 4.63
N MET A 279 -3.21 -7.18 4.14
CA MET A 279 -3.39 -6.82 2.73
C MET A 279 -2.09 -6.50 1.99
N TRP A 280 -2.13 -6.73 0.71
CA TRP A 280 -1.22 -6.23 -0.31
C TRP A 280 -2.06 -5.73 -1.50
N ALA A 281 -1.46 -5.04 -2.45
CA ALA A 281 -2.16 -4.54 -3.62
C ALA A 281 -1.51 -5.01 -4.92
N GLU A 282 -2.32 -5.56 -5.83
CA GLU A 282 -1.98 -5.84 -7.21
C GLU A 282 -2.34 -4.64 -8.07
N TYR A 283 -1.45 -4.30 -8.99
CA TYR A 283 -1.70 -3.32 -10.05
C TYR A 283 -1.63 -4.01 -11.40
N ARG A 284 -2.66 -3.82 -12.21
CA ARG A 284 -2.73 -4.32 -13.59
C ARG A 284 -2.60 -3.14 -14.54
N VAL A 285 -1.54 -3.12 -15.32
CA VAL A 285 -1.21 -2.05 -16.27
C VAL A 285 -1.66 -2.45 -17.66
N TYR A 286 -2.61 -1.73 -18.20
CA TYR A 286 -3.11 -1.88 -19.56
C TYR A 286 -2.63 -0.73 -20.45
N GLU A 287 -2.72 -0.86 -21.77
CA GLU A 287 -2.38 0.23 -22.69
C GLU A 287 -3.18 1.52 -22.41
N GLY A 288 -4.44 1.39 -21.99
CA GLY A 288 -5.35 2.50 -21.74
C GLY A 288 -5.62 2.85 -20.30
N GLY A 289 -4.84 2.31 -19.32
CA GLY A 289 -5.02 2.66 -17.92
C GLY A 289 -4.51 1.61 -16.95
N ILE A 290 -4.74 1.86 -15.66
CA ILE A 290 -4.23 1.02 -14.57
C ILE A 290 -5.36 0.73 -13.59
N THR A 291 -5.48 -0.53 -13.12
CA THR A 291 -6.35 -0.90 -12.00
C THR A 291 -5.53 -1.23 -10.77
N GLN A 292 -6.03 -0.86 -9.57
CA GLN A 292 -5.57 -1.36 -8.28
C GLN A 292 -6.57 -2.40 -7.79
N VAL A 293 -6.09 -3.55 -7.38
CA VAL A 293 -6.85 -4.64 -6.79
C VAL A 293 -6.28 -4.97 -5.43
N GLY A 294 -6.99 -4.59 -4.37
CA GLY A 294 -6.61 -4.92 -3.00
C GLY A 294 -6.78 -6.43 -2.76
N ARG A 295 -5.74 -7.08 -2.26
CA ARG A 295 -5.67 -8.50 -1.97
C ARG A 295 -5.57 -8.71 -0.47
N ARG A 296 -6.56 -9.34 0.12
CA ARG A 296 -6.46 -9.88 1.48
C ARG A 296 -5.82 -11.27 1.39
N ILE A 297 -4.83 -11.54 2.26
CA ILE A 297 -4.16 -12.84 2.29
C ILE A 297 -5.18 -13.94 2.56
N GLY A 298 -5.22 -14.96 1.69
CA GLY A 298 -6.22 -16.02 1.73
C GLY A 298 -5.76 -17.30 2.43
N HIS A 299 -4.51 -17.37 2.92
CA HIS A 299 -4.04 -18.57 3.63
C HIS A 299 -4.70 -18.69 5.01
N PRO A 300 -5.24 -19.89 5.41
CA PRO A 300 -5.99 -20.04 6.66
C PRO A 300 -5.23 -19.60 7.92
N GLU A 301 -3.91 -19.81 7.99
CA GLU A 301 -3.07 -19.40 9.12
C GLU A 301 -2.99 -17.87 9.23
N ALA A 302 -2.75 -17.17 8.12
CA ALA A 302 -2.73 -15.71 8.07
C ALA A 302 -4.11 -15.10 8.38
N MET A 303 -5.17 -15.70 7.85
CA MET A 303 -6.53 -15.29 8.14
C MET A 303 -6.88 -15.45 9.62
N ALA A 304 -6.48 -16.56 10.26
CA ALA A 304 -6.70 -16.76 11.69
C ALA A 304 -5.99 -15.70 12.55
N TRP A 305 -4.79 -15.28 12.14
CA TRP A 305 -4.07 -14.19 12.81
C TRP A 305 -4.75 -12.83 12.55
N ALA A 306 -5.13 -12.53 11.32
CA ALA A 306 -5.85 -11.32 10.98
C ALA A 306 -7.16 -11.21 11.78
N GLU A 307 -7.97 -12.28 11.87
CA GLU A 307 -9.18 -12.30 12.69
C GLU A 307 -8.88 -12.12 14.18
N LYS A 308 -7.77 -12.66 14.68
CA LYS A 308 -7.34 -12.46 16.07
C LYS A 308 -7.02 -11.01 16.39
N THR A 309 -6.43 -10.27 15.45
CA THR A 309 -6.04 -8.86 15.61
C THR A 309 -7.15 -7.86 15.25
N ARG A 310 -8.23 -8.30 14.60
CA ARG A 310 -9.40 -7.48 14.24
C ARG A 310 -9.93 -6.58 15.37
N PRO A 311 -10.03 -7.03 16.64
CA PRO A 311 -10.56 -6.22 17.73
C PRO A 311 -9.52 -5.26 18.37
N MET A 312 -8.38 -4.98 17.76
CA MET A 312 -7.44 -3.96 18.25
C MET A 312 -8.12 -2.59 18.44
N TYR A 313 -7.43 -1.67 19.07
CA TYR A 313 -7.86 -0.30 19.31
C TYR A 313 -9.25 -0.23 20.00
N HIS A 314 -9.40 -1.00 21.09
CA HIS A 314 -10.65 -1.12 21.82
C HIS A 314 -11.84 -1.61 20.97
N GLY A 315 -11.56 -2.43 19.94
CA GLY A 315 -12.56 -2.97 19.02
C GLY A 315 -12.88 -2.08 17.81
N LEU A 316 -12.16 -0.98 17.62
CA LEU A 316 -12.40 -0.01 16.53
C LEU A 316 -11.51 -0.26 15.32
N PHE A 317 -10.58 -1.22 15.39
CA PHE A 317 -9.56 -1.39 14.35
C PHE A 317 -10.16 -1.86 13.01
N GLU A 318 -11.19 -2.69 13.04
CA GLU A 318 -11.90 -3.10 11.83
C GLU A 318 -12.49 -1.88 11.08
N GLU A 319 -13.26 -1.03 11.78
CA GLU A 319 -13.84 0.18 11.19
C GLU A 319 -12.76 1.12 10.66
N TYR A 320 -11.64 1.20 11.36
CA TYR A 320 -10.53 2.05 10.99
C TYR A 320 -9.75 1.54 9.76
N SER A 321 -9.45 0.23 9.71
CA SER A 321 -8.46 -0.34 8.78
C SER A 321 -9.06 -0.94 7.51
N TRP A 322 -10.32 -1.42 7.56
CA TRP A 322 -10.92 -2.16 6.45
C TRP A 322 -11.20 -1.28 5.22
N GLY A 323 -11.73 -0.09 5.41
CA GLY A 323 -12.18 0.78 4.32
C GLY A 323 -13.37 0.23 3.53
N SER A 324 -13.82 0.97 2.54
CA SER A 324 -14.84 0.53 1.57
C SER A 324 -14.20 -0.32 0.46
N LEU A 325 -15.04 -0.94 -0.38
CA LEU A 325 -14.54 -1.66 -1.56
C LEU A 325 -13.78 -0.73 -2.51
N ASP A 326 -14.26 0.50 -2.71
CA ASP A 326 -13.63 1.51 -3.56
C ASP A 326 -12.31 2.05 -2.97
N ASP A 327 -12.08 1.88 -1.66
CA ASP A 327 -10.77 2.16 -1.04
C ASP A 327 -9.73 1.07 -1.33
N ARG A 328 -10.18 -0.13 -1.68
CA ARG A 328 -9.32 -1.29 -1.94
C ARG A 328 -9.15 -1.59 -3.42
N CYS A 329 -10.23 -1.47 -4.21
CA CYS A 329 -10.26 -1.88 -5.61
C CYS A 329 -10.82 -0.75 -6.48
N MET A 330 -10.04 -0.27 -7.46
CA MET A 330 -10.42 0.88 -8.28
C MET A 330 -9.68 0.92 -9.61
N VAL A 331 -10.22 1.65 -10.55
CA VAL A 331 -9.46 2.15 -11.70
C VAL A 331 -8.65 3.35 -11.22
N VAL A 332 -7.32 3.25 -11.28
CA VAL A 332 -6.37 4.28 -10.82
C VAL A 332 -6.35 5.43 -11.81
N THR A 333 -6.14 5.12 -13.08
CA THR A 333 -6.10 6.10 -14.17
C THR A 333 -6.59 5.48 -15.46
N THR A 334 -7.14 6.31 -16.30
CA THR A 334 -7.29 6.04 -17.73
C THR A 334 -6.51 7.11 -18.47
N THR A 335 -5.67 6.74 -19.43
CA THR A 335 -5.17 7.71 -20.41
C THR A 335 -6.41 8.29 -21.11
N ASN A 336 -6.45 9.61 -21.25
CA ASN A 336 -7.61 10.34 -21.80
C ASN A 336 -8.24 9.62 -23.00
N PRO A 337 -9.60 9.53 -23.04
CA PRO A 337 -10.30 8.97 -24.18
C PRO A 337 -10.08 9.78 -25.44
#